data_e7337766b79204522f1e74af7222de5e
#
_entry.id   e7337766b79204522f1e74af7222de5e
#
_cell.length_a   1.000
_cell.length_b   1.000
_cell.length_c   1.000
_cell.angle_alpha   90.00
_cell.angle_beta   90.00
_cell.angle_gamma   90.00
#
_symmetry.space_group_name_H-M   'P 1'
#
loop_
_entity.id
_entity.type
_entity.pdbx_description
1 polymer ?
#
loop_
_entity_poly.entity_id
_entity_poly.type
_entity_poly.pdbx_seq_one_letter_code
_entity_poly.pdbx_strand_id
1 'polypeptide(L)'
;MVIALLVIGIGFWRLLSKPGSTQSPNPTGPKTVAVVKVVRKTLETESTLQAEFIPYQDILVHAKVSGYVSMIRVDIGDRVKQGELLAILEVPELQDNINKAKAGLAATEQEVARAQAGYDNLHQIYQRLDDVTRAHPNLVAQQDLDTARSKEEAALDALGTAEQHRQEAQAELGRLNTFAGYEKITAPFDGIVTKRFADLGSLIQAGTSSNTQALPLVELAQDDLLRLRFPVPEAQTPLIEDGLQVQVTIPALSKTFVGKIVRFAWDISRSTRTMTTEVDVKNPDGRIKAGMYAAVKLPLTEAKNVLVVPLQALSSGDKPSVFVRSKDGKLEERLVKTGLRTATEAEVTDGLSEGDLVVVGNRSGLIAGEKAEPKLVALPKITEEG
;
A
#
# COMPACT_ATOMS: atom_id res chain seq x y z
N MET A 1 59.56 51.87 50.32
CA MET A 1 59.52 52.43 51.67
C MET A 1 58.53 53.59 51.69
N VAL A 2 57.48 53.50 52.29
CA VAL A 2 56.25 54.31 52.38
C VAL A 2 55.05 53.47 51.97
N ILE A 3 54.41 52.79 52.89
CA ILE A 3 52.98 52.43 52.93
C ILE A 3 52.72 51.84 54.34
N ALA A 4 52.36 52.67 55.23
CA ALA A 4 51.83 52.33 56.53
C ALA A 4 51.24 53.58 57.13
N LEU A 5 49.91 53.83 56.87
CA LEU A 5 49.06 54.73 57.63
C LEU A 5 47.74 55.00 56.88
N LEU A 6 46.85 54.03 56.91
CA LEU A 6 45.39 54.28 56.50
C LEU A 6 44.50 53.07 56.85
N VAL A 7 44.57 52.56 58.08
CA VAL A 7 43.70 51.46 58.57
C VAL A 7 43.13 51.80 59.98
N ILE A 8 42.87 53.06 60.31
CA ILE A 8 42.23 53.40 61.60
C ILE A 8 41.09 54.44 61.35
N GLY A 9 40.17 54.21 60.43
CA GLY A 9 39.08 55.16 60.16
C GLY A 9 37.70 54.56 59.81
N ILE A 10 37.59 53.27 59.70
CA ILE A 10 36.36 52.65 59.20
C ILE A 10 35.64 51.72 60.24
N GLY A 11 36.14 51.72 61.47
CA GLY A 11 35.60 50.82 62.51
C GLY A 11 34.45 51.36 63.38
N PHE A 12 33.94 52.58 63.16
CA PHE A 12 32.97 53.18 64.12
C PHE A 12 31.60 53.53 63.58
N TRP A 13 31.26 53.21 62.34
CA TRP A 13 29.99 53.53 61.81
C TRP A 13 29.09 52.31 61.41
N ARG A 14 29.34 51.16 62.00
CA ARG A 14 28.59 49.93 61.74
C ARG A 14 27.71 49.41 62.89
N LEU A 15 27.48 50.26 63.93
CA LEU A 15 26.78 49.78 65.14
C LEU A 15 25.37 50.41 65.35
N LEU A 16 24.75 51.05 64.33
CA LEU A 16 23.46 51.67 64.51
C LEU A 16 22.54 51.56 63.30
N SER A 17 22.49 50.37 62.64
CA SER A 17 21.42 50.10 61.71
C SER A 17 20.93 48.64 61.90
N LYS A 18 19.98 48.46 62.79
CA LYS A 18 19.15 47.26 62.79
C LYS A 18 18.36 47.26 61.47
N PRO A 19 18.43 46.21 60.63
CA PRO A 19 17.49 46.08 59.53
C PRO A 19 16.14 45.75 60.14
N GLY A 20 15.18 46.68 59.99
CA GLY A 20 13.79 46.44 60.26
C GLY A 20 13.33 45.26 59.39
N SER A 21 12.86 44.20 60.00
CA SER A 21 12.15 43.12 59.34
C SER A 21 10.88 43.71 58.70
N THR A 22 10.94 44.01 57.42
CA THR A 22 9.74 44.17 56.60
C THR A 22 9.07 42.85 56.50
N GLN A 23 8.17 42.55 57.45
CA GLN A 23 7.13 41.56 57.23
C GLN A 23 6.30 42.03 55.98
N SER A 24 6.46 41.32 54.87
CA SER A 24 5.53 41.42 53.78
C SER A 24 4.12 41.19 54.33
N PRO A 25 3.14 42.03 54.03
CA PRO A 25 1.78 41.78 54.45
C PRO A 25 1.29 40.48 53.86
N ASN A 26 0.99 39.52 54.73
CA ASN A 26 0.29 38.32 54.36
C ASN A 26 -1.04 38.76 53.73
N PRO A 27 -1.36 38.50 52.46
CA PRO A 27 -2.61 38.91 51.84
C PRO A 27 -3.73 38.13 52.50
N THR A 28 -4.44 38.77 53.43
CA THR A 28 -5.60 38.25 54.19
C THR A 28 -6.85 38.24 53.32
N GLY A 29 -6.74 38.07 52.02
CA GLY A 29 -7.89 37.90 51.12
C GLY A 29 -8.00 36.43 50.61
N PRO A 30 -9.19 35.97 50.28
CA PRO A 30 -9.35 34.65 49.70
C PRO A 30 -8.49 34.52 48.44
N LYS A 31 -7.64 33.46 48.38
CA LYS A 31 -6.79 33.21 47.21
C LYS A 31 -7.67 32.94 45.98
N THR A 32 -7.44 33.66 44.90
CA THR A 32 -8.09 33.36 43.62
C THR A 32 -7.42 32.14 42.96
N VAL A 33 -8.20 31.13 42.70
CA VAL A 33 -7.74 29.86 42.06
C VAL A 33 -8.42 29.66 40.73
N ALA A 34 -7.65 29.27 39.74
CA ALA A 34 -8.17 28.84 38.44
C ALA A 34 -8.89 27.48 38.60
N VAL A 35 -10.12 27.42 38.17
CA VAL A 35 -10.95 26.22 38.29
C VAL A 35 -11.56 25.83 36.94
N VAL A 36 -11.70 24.52 36.73
CA VAL A 36 -12.44 23.95 35.58
C VAL A 36 -13.57 23.11 36.11
N LYS A 37 -14.71 23.18 35.42
CA LYS A 37 -15.89 22.39 35.76
C LYS A 37 -15.68 20.95 35.20
N VAL A 38 -15.88 19.95 36.03
CA VAL A 38 -15.91 18.56 35.62
C VAL A 38 -17.14 18.30 34.74
N VAL A 39 -16.91 17.81 33.55
CA VAL A 39 -17.97 17.52 32.57
C VAL A 39 -17.85 16.10 32.08
N ARG A 40 -18.96 15.56 31.58
CA ARG A 40 -18.95 14.29 30.89
C ARG A 40 -18.67 14.50 29.41
N LYS A 41 -17.72 13.78 28.88
CA LYS A 41 -17.46 13.72 27.43
C LYS A 41 -16.89 12.37 27.02
N THR A 42 -16.86 12.10 25.75
CA THR A 42 -16.12 10.98 25.20
C THR A 42 -14.63 11.32 25.18
N LEU A 43 -13.82 10.42 25.73
CA LEU A 43 -12.37 10.52 25.74
C LEU A 43 -11.83 9.43 24.84
N GLU A 44 -11.03 9.83 23.83
CA GLU A 44 -10.43 8.93 22.86
C GLU A 44 -8.91 9.03 22.96
N THR A 45 -8.24 7.91 22.89
CA THR A 45 -6.80 7.85 22.69
C THR A 45 -6.52 7.41 21.26
N GLU A 46 -5.60 8.10 20.63
CA GLU A 46 -5.16 7.83 19.27
C GLU A 46 -3.66 7.54 19.25
N SER A 47 -3.23 6.69 18.35
CA SER A 47 -1.81 6.52 18.00
C SER A 47 -1.57 7.10 16.63
N THR A 48 -0.57 7.96 16.50
CA THR A 48 -0.16 8.49 15.20
C THR A 48 0.99 7.66 14.66
N LEU A 49 0.75 7.00 13.53
CA LEU A 49 1.69 6.12 12.85
C LEU A 49 2.13 6.75 11.53
N GLN A 50 3.42 6.62 11.20
CA GLN A 50 3.94 7.04 9.91
C GLN A 50 3.60 6.00 8.85
N ALA A 51 3.12 6.46 7.72
CA ALA A 51 2.68 5.65 6.60
C ALA A 51 3.32 6.13 5.29
N GLU A 52 3.48 5.21 4.34
CA GLU A 52 4.03 5.49 3.02
C GLU A 52 3.06 5.02 1.94
N PHE A 53 2.90 5.85 0.91
CA PHE A 53 2.14 5.47 -0.28
C PHE A 53 3.00 4.63 -1.21
N ILE A 54 2.53 3.45 -1.55
CA ILE A 54 3.14 2.58 -2.56
C ILE A 54 2.14 2.35 -3.69
N PRO A 55 2.60 2.05 -4.93
CA PRO A 55 1.70 1.69 -6.02
C PRO A 55 0.86 0.46 -5.65
N TYR A 56 -0.36 0.38 -6.19
CA TYR A 56 -1.18 -0.83 -6.03
C TYR A 56 -0.55 -2.02 -6.75
N GLN A 57 -0.03 -1.78 -7.95
CA GLN A 57 0.79 -2.71 -8.73
C GLN A 57 2.05 -1.98 -9.19
N ASP A 58 3.19 -2.66 -9.10
CA ASP A 58 4.49 -2.20 -9.54
C ASP A 58 5.24 -3.38 -10.13
N ILE A 59 5.56 -3.29 -11.41
CA ILE A 59 6.22 -4.39 -12.13
C ILE A 59 7.34 -3.90 -13.04
N LEU A 60 8.33 -4.75 -13.19
CA LEU A 60 9.34 -4.64 -14.22
C LEU A 60 8.85 -5.35 -15.49
N VAL A 61 8.65 -4.61 -16.56
CA VAL A 61 8.20 -5.14 -17.85
C VAL A 61 9.40 -5.74 -18.58
N HIS A 62 9.38 -7.06 -18.75
CA HIS A 62 10.43 -7.81 -19.44
C HIS A 62 9.96 -8.25 -20.82
N ALA A 63 10.92 -8.41 -21.73
CA ALA A 63 10.69 -9.05 -23.03
C ALA A 63 10.54 -10.57 -22.90
N LYS A 64 9.67 -11.16 -23.70
CA LYS A 64 9.49 -12.62 -23.80
C LYS A 64 10.39 -13.26 -24.87
N VAL A 65 10.94 -12.44 -25.76
CA VAL A 65 11.89 -12.84 -26.80
C VAL A 65 13.13 -11.95 -26.75
N SER A 66 14.27 -12.50 -27.13
CA SER A 66 15.52 -11.74 -27.23
C SER A 66 15.57 -11.01 -28.57
N GLY A 67 16.01 -9.74 -28.54
CA GLY A 67 16.09 -8.92 -29.75
C GLY A 67 16.62 -7.52 -29.45
N TYR A 68 16.87 -6.75 -30.52
CA TYR A 68 17.25 -5.36 -30.41
C TYR A 68 16.02 -4.44 -30.33
N VAL A 69 16.08 -3.42 -29.50
CA VAL A 69 15.01 -2.41 -29.44
C VAL A 69 15.05 -1.57 -30.71
N SER A 70 14.10 -1.81 -31.61
CA SER A 70 13.97 -1.05 -32.86
C SER A 70 13.15 0.22 -32.70
N MET A 71 12.25 0.25 -31.72
CA MET A 71 11.41 1.40 -31.38
C MET A 71 11.05 1.37 -29.92
N ILE A 72 11.08 2.53 -29.27
CA ILE A 72 10.52 2.77 -27.94
C ILE A 72 9.57 3.97 -28.03
N ARG A 73 8.37 3.86 -27.48
CA ARG A 73 7.32 4.87 -27.59
C ARG A 73 7.01 5.59 -26.30
N VAL A 74 7.65 5.20 -25.22
CA VAL A 74 7.38 5.72 -23.88
C VAL A 74 8.66 6.18 -23.21
N ASP A 75 8.52 7.18 -22.35
CA ASP A 75 9.59 7.67 -21.49
C ASP A 75 9.12 7.80 -20.04
N ILE A 76 10.05 8.13 -19.14
CA ILE A 76 9.77 8.29 -17.72
C ILE A 76 8.71 9.40 -17.54
N GLY A 77 7.65 9.08 -16.79
CA GLY A 77 6.53 9.98 -16.54
C GLY A 77 5.35 9.84 -17.49
N ASP A 78 5.48 9.06 -18.57
CA ASP A 78 4.38 8.81 -19.51
C ASP A 78 3.31 7.91 -18.89
N ARG A 79 2.05 8.26 -19.14
CA ARG A 79 0.90 7.45 -18.81
C ARG A 79 0.52 6.54 -19.95
N VAL A 80 0.33 5.28 -19.64
CA VAL A 80 -0.01 4.25 -20.62
C VAL A 80 -1.28 3.52 -20.22
N LYS A 81 -2.02 3.05 -21.22
CA LYS A 81 -3.20 2.20 -21.03
C LYS A 81 -2.87 0.74 -21.24
N GLN A 82 -3.66 -0.13 -20.63
CA GLN A 82 -3.55 -1.57 -20.86
C GLN A 82 -3.59 -1.90 -22.37
N GLY A 83 -2.61 -2.69 -22.83
CA GLY A 83 -2.45 -3.05 -24.23
C GLY A 83 -1.71 -2.01 -25.08
N GLU A 84 -1.39 -0.83 -24.56
CA GLU A 84 -0.64 0.20 -25.27
C GLU A 84 0.80 -0.26 -25.57
N LEU A 85 1.28 0.07 -26.77
CA LEU A 85 2.60 -0.34 -27.25
C LEU A 85 3.70 0.48 -26.59
N LEU A 86 4.55 -0.20 -25.81
CA LEU A 86 5.70 0.41 -25.14
C LEU A 86 6.96 0.41 -26.03
N ALA A 87 7.24 -0.74 -26.64
CA ALA A 87 8.40 -0.90 -27.52
C ALA A 87 8.19 -2.01 -28.54
N ILE A 88 9.02 -1.99 -29.58
CA ILE A 88 9.13 -3.05 -30.60
C ILE A 88 10.56 -3.55 -30.57
N LEU A 89 10.68 -4.90 -30.53
CA LEU A 89 11.95 -5.59 -30.72
C LEU A 89 12.09 -6.00 -32.17
N GLU A 90 13.31 -6.00 -32.67
CA GLU A 90 13.68 -6.56 -33.96
C GLU A 90 14.41 -7.88 -33.74
N VAL A 91 13.86 -8.94 -34.32
CA VAL A 91 14.38 -10.33 -34.25
C VAL A 91 14.47 -10.87 -35.68
N PRO A 92 15.52 -10.53 -36.46
CA PRO A 92 15.63 -10.90 -37.88
C PRO A 92 15.50 -12.40 -38.13
N GLU A 93 16.12 -13.22 -37.28
CA GLU A 93 16.10 -14.68 -37.41
C GLU A 93 14.68 -15.27 -37.27
N LEU A 94 13.82 -14.60 -36.54
CA LEU A 94 12.42 -15.05 -36.38
C LEU A 94 11.63 -14.85 -37.67
N GLN A 95 11.85 -13.72 -38.37
CA GLN A 95 11.21 -13.45 -39.65
C GLN A 95 11.65 -14.47 -40.72
N ASP A 96 12.94 -14.84 -40.76
CA ASP A 96 13.45 -15.88 -41.66
C ASP A 96 12.86 -17.25 -41.35
N ASN A 97 12.73 -17.61 -40.07
CA ASN A 97 12.08 -18.83 -39.64
C ASN A 97 10.59 -18.87 -40.03
N ILE A 98 9.87 -17.76 -39.91
CA ILE A 98 8.47 -17.65 -40.36
C ILE A 98 8.35 -17.85 -41.88
N ASN A 99 9.23 -17.23 -42.65
CA ASN A 99 9.25 -17.39 -44.11
C ASN A 99 9.55 -18.86 -44.54
N LYS A 100 10.49 -19.49 -43.84
CA LYS A 100 10.79 -20.94 -44.06
C LYS A 100 9.60 -21.83 -43.69
N ALA A 101 8.93 -21.57 -42.55
CA ALA A 101 7.75 -22.35 -42.16
C ALA A 101 6.56 -22.15 -43.11
N LYS A 102 6.33 -20.94 -43.64
CA LYS A 102 5.35 -20.66 -44.68
C LYS A 102 5.62 -21.47 -45.96
N ALA A 103 6.89 -21.51 -46.42
CA ALA A 103 7.25 -22.28 -47.57
C ALA A 103 7.07 -23.79 -47.31
N GLY A 104 7.39 -24.27 -46.08
CA GLY A 104 7.15 -25.65 -45.66
C GLY A 104 5.65 -26.03 -45.69
N LEU A 105 4.78 -25.17 -45.15
CA LEU A 105 3.33 -25.36 -45.20
C LEU A 105 2.82 -25.42 -46.64
N ALA A 106 3.26 -24.53 -47.51
CA ALA A 106 2.88 -24.55 -48.91
C ALA A 106 3.29 -25.84 -49.63
N ALA A 107 4.44 -26.42 -49.30
CA ALA A 107 4.91 -27.70 -49.81
C ALA A 107 4.00 -28.89 -49.36
N THR A 108 3.61 -28.92 -48.09
CA THR A 108 2.70 -29.95 -47.57
C THR A 108 1.28 -29.81 -48.13
N GLU A 109 0.80 -28.61 -48.39
CA GLU A 109 -0.48 -28.38 -49.08
C GLU A 109 -0.47 -29.01 -50.51
N GLN A 110 0.63 -28.88 -51.23
CA GLN A 110 0.82 -29.52 -52.53
C GLN A 110 0.89 -31.06 -52.44
N GLU A 111 1.47 -31.58 -51.33
CA GLU A 111 1.49 -33.00 -51.05
C GLU A 111 0.07 -33.55 -50.80
N VAL A 112 -0.74 -32.87 -50.00
CA VAL A 112 -2.16 -33.20 -49.78
C VAL A 112 -2.92 -33.19 -51.09
N ALA A 113 -2.77 -32.14 -51.92
CA ALA A 113 -3.44 -32.05 -53.21
C ALA A 113 -3.08 -33.21 -54.14
N ARG A 114 -1.79 -33.66 -54.15
CA ARG A 114 -1.33 -34.79 -54.91
C ARG A 114 -1.89 -36.13 -54.39
N ALA A 115 -1.89 -36.32 -53.06
CA ALA A 115 -2.44 -37.50 -52.42
C ALA A 115 -3.94 -37.62 -52.63
N GLN A 116 -4.67 -36.50 -52.55
CA GLN A 116 -6.11 -36.40 -52.83
C GLN A 116 -6.42 -36.81 -54.27
N ALA A 117 -5.72 -36.27 -55.27
CA ALA A 117 -5.87 -36.65 -56.67
C ALA A 117 -5.58 -38.12 -56.91
N GLY A 118 -4.59 -38.71 -56.20
CA GLY A 118 -4.28 -40.12 -56.20
C GLY A 118 -5.43 -40.99 -55.68
N TYR A 119 -5.96 -40.60 -54.52
CA TYR A 119 -7.14 -41.25 -53.90
C TYR A 119 -8.35 -41.19 -54.83
N ASP A 120 -8.72 -40.01 -55.34
CA ASP A 120 -9.88 -39.80 -56.19
C ASP A 120 -9.84 -40.71 -57.43
N ASN A 121 -8.66 -40.84 -58.04
CA ASN A 121 -8.48 -41.75 -59.19
C ASN A 121 -8.71 -43.22 -58.83
N LEU A 122 -8.10 -43.71 -57.76
CA LEU A 122 -8.23 -45.10 -57.33
C LEU A 122 -9.61 -45.42 -56.79
N HIS A 123 -10.23 -44.49 -56.09
CA HIS A 123 -11.61 -44.57 -55.64
C HIS A 123 -12.60 -44.72 -56.81
N GLN A 124 -12.45 -43.92 -57.87
CA GLN A 124 -13.26 -44.07 -59.10
C GLN A 124 -13.06 -45.40 -59.83
N ILE A 125 -11.84 -45.96 -59.81
CA ILE A 125 -11.56 -47.28 -60.38
C ILE A 125 -12.28 -48.36 -59.56
N TYR A 126 -12.16 -48.34 -58.25
CA TYR A 126 -12.81 -49.30 -57.36
C TYR A 126 -14.33 -49.20 -57.48
N GLN A 127 -14.95 -48.00 -57.45
CA GLN A 127 -16.38 -47.79 -57.60
C GLN A 127 -16.87 -48.40 -58.90
N ARG A 128 -16.22 -48.17 -60.03
CA ARG A 128 -16.62 -48.73 -61.31
C ARG A 128 -16.61 -50.25 -61.33
N LEU A 129 -15.60 -50.89 -60.74
CA LEU A 129 -15.50 -52.34 -60.64
C LEU A 129 -16.59 -52.92 -59.71
N ASP A 130 -16.86 -52.27 -58.60
CA ASP A 130 -17.88 -52.67 -57.64
C ASP A 130 -19.31 -52.55 -58.26
N ASP A 131 -19.59 -51.47 -58.98
CA ASP A 131 -20.86 -51.27 -59.67
C ASP A 131 -21.09 -52.34 -60.76
N VAL A 132 -20.05 -52.68 -61.53
CA VAL A 132 -20.14 -53.75 -62.53
C VAL A 132 -20.36 -55.11 -61.87
N THR A 133 -19.68 -55.39 -60.75
CA THR A 133 -19.85 -56.64 -60.00
C THR A 133 -21.22 -56.79 -59.40
N ARG A 134 -21.84 -55.69 -58.93
CA ARG A 134 -23.21 -55.69 -58.42
C ARG A 134 -24.25 -55.87 -59.52
N ALA A 135 -24.02 -55.24 -60.69
CA ALA A 135 -24.97 -55.36 -61.86
C ALA A 135 -24.83 -56.71 -62.52
N HIS A 136 -23.66 -57.30 -62.67
CA HIS A 136 -23.33 -58.53 -63.36
C HIS A 136 -22.37 -59.43 -62.57
N PRO A 137 -22.92 -60.24 -61.65
CA PRO A 137 -22.09 -61.19 -60.89
C PRO A 137 -21.33 -62.14 -61.83
N ASN A 138 -20.00 -62.35 -61.60
CA ASN A 138 -19.07 -63.12 -62.39
C ASN A 138 -18.50 -62.45 -63.66
N LEU A 139 -18.71 -61.18 -63.92
CA LEU A 139 -18.09 -60.44 -65.02
C LEU A 139 -16.67 -59.95 -64.66
N VAL A 140 -16.45 -59.65 -63.42
CA VAL A 140 -15.18 -59.17 -62.83
C VAL A 140 -14.61 -60.29 -61.94
N ALA A 141 -13.29 -60.56 -62.03
CA ALA A 141 -12.65 -61.48 -61.12
C ALA A 141 -12.59 -60.89 -59.71
N GLN A 142 -12.91 -61.69 -58.71
CA GLN A 142 -12.85 -61.25 -57.30
C GLN A 142 -11.48 -60.68 -56.91
N GLN A 143 -10.40 -61.24 -57.42
CA GLN A 143 -9.01 -60.82 -57.21
C GLN A 143 -8.79 -59.38 -57.71
N ASP A 144 -9.44 -58.97 -58.83
CA ASP A 144 -9.29 -57.62 -59.38
C ASP A 144 -10.04 -56.60 -58.51
N LEU A 145 -11.22 -56.96 -57.99
CA LEU A 145 -11.97 -56.11 -57.05
C LEU A 145 -11.21 -55.94 -55.73
N ASP A 146 -10.70 -57.03 -55.14
CA ASP A 146 -9.94 -56.97 -53.89
C ASP A 146 -8.63 -56.17 -54.07
N THR A 147 -7.98 -56.26 -55.22
CA THR A 147 -6.80 -55.49 -55.58
C THR A 147 -7.11 -54.00 -55.70
N ALA A 148 -8.23 -53.66 -56.35
CA ALA A 148 -8.65 -52.24 -56.47
C ALA A 148 -9.03 -51.64 -55.15
N ARG A 149 -9.71 -52.39 -54.27
CA ARG A 149 -10.01 -52.00 -52.90
C ARG A 149 -8.78 -51.72 -52.05
N SER A 150 -7.81 -52.67 -52.05
CA SER A 150 -6.57 -52.51 -51.29
C SER A 150 -5.76 -51.32 -51.78
N LYS A 151 -5.77 -51.00 -53.07
CA LYS A 151 -5.10 -49.79 -53.60
C LYS A 151 -5.82 -48.50 -53.16
N GLU A 152 -7.16 -48.48 -53.13
CA GLU A 152 -7.94 -47.37 -52.63
C GLU A 152 -7.65 -47.10 -51.13
N GLU A 153 -7.70 -48.17 -50.32
CA GLU A 153 -7.41 -48.06 -48.88
C GLU A 153 -5.98 -47.52 -48.63
N ALA A 154 -4.98 -48.00 -49.37
CA ALA A 154 -3.60 -47.50 -49.27
C ALA A 154 -3.48 -46.02 -49.71
N ALA A 155 -4.27 -45.59 -50.71
CA ALA A 155 -4.28 -44.16 -51.09
C ALA A 155 -5.01 -43.26 -50.08
N LEU A 156 -6.04 -43.78 -49.42
CA LEU A 156 -6.73 -43.07 -48.34
C LEU A 156 -5.80 -42.88 -47.14
N ASP A 157 -5.02 -43.92 -46.78
CA ASP A 157 -4.00 -43.84 -45.72
C ASP A 157 -2.89 -42.84 -46.08
N ALA A 158 -2.46 -42.82 -47.35
CA ALA A 158 -1.49 -41.85 -47.83
C ALA A 158 -2.01 -40.42 -47.77
N LEU A 159 -3.32 -40.19 -48.10
CA LEU A 159 -3.98 -38.89 -47.94
C LEU A 159 -4.00 -38.47 -46.45
N GLY A 160 -4.46 -39.37 -45.56
CA GLY A 160 -4.45 -39.13 -44.12
C GLY A 160 -3.05 -38.75 -43.58
N THR A 161 -2.02 -39.40 -44.07
CA THR A 161 -0.62 -39.07 -43.69
C THR A 161 -0.21 -37.68 -44.17
N ALA A 162 -0.56 -37.32 -45.43
CA ALA A 162 -0.27 -36.01 -45.98
C ALA A 162 -1.03 -34.88 -45.22
N GLU A 163 -2.26 -35.13 -44.80
CA GLU A 163 -3.04 -34.19 -43.98
C GLU A 163 -2.42 -33.97 -42.59
N GLN A 164 -1.89 -35.03 -41.97
CA GLN A 164 -1.17 -34.90 -40.69
C GLN A 164 0.09 -34.04 -40.85
N HIS A 165 0.89 -34.26 -41.88
CA HIS A 165 2.09 -33.44 -42.14
C HIS A 165 1.71 -31.94 -42.34
N ARG A 166 0.60 -31.68 -43.06
CA ARG A 166 0.11 -30.30 -43.22
C ARG A 166 -0.30 -29.67 -41.87
N GLN A 167 -0.98 -30.43 -40.99
CA GLN A 167 -1.34 -29.96 -39.65
C GLN A 167 -0.09 -29.67 -38.81
N GLU A 168 0.92 -30.50 -38.85
CA GLU A 168 2.18 -30.26 -38.16
C GLU A 168 2.88 -28.98 -38.66
N ALA A 169 2.99 -28.79 -39.99
CA ALA A 169 3.55 -27.59 -40.57
C ALA A 169 2.74 -26.32 -40.20
N GLN A 170 1.41 -26.43 -40.17
CA GLN A 170 0.53 -25.32 -39.74
C GLN A 170 0.72 -24.99 -38.27
N ALA A 171 0.85 -25.97 -37.40
CA ALA A 171 1.10 -25.78 -35.97
C ALA A 171 2.44 -25.09 -35.73
N GLU A 172 3.51 -25.50 -36.47
CA GLU A 172 4.82 -24.86 -36.39
C GLU A 172 4.79 -23.39 -36.83
N LEU A 173 4.08 -23.07 -37.93
CA LEU A 173 3.89 -21.69 -38.35
C LEU A 173 3.11 -20.89 -37.30
N GLY A 174 2.08 -21.49 -36.70
CA GLY A 174 1.30 -20.90 -35.61
C GLY A 174 2.18 -20.56 -34.39
N ARG A 175 3.07 -21.48 -34.01
CA ARG A 175 4.03 -21.27 -32.93
C ARG A 175 4.95 -20.06 -33.21
N LEU A 176 5.53 -20.00 -34.40
CA LEU A 176 6.43 -18.90 -34.79
C LEU A 176 5.70 -17.55 -34.84
N ASN A 177 4.46 -17.50 -35.33
CA ASN A 177 3.64 -16.30 -35.32
C ASN A 177 3.32 -15.82 -33.89
N THR A 178 3.14 -16.75 -32.95
CA THR A 178 2.97 -16.39 -31.53
C THR A 178 4.22 -15.73 -30.99
N PHE A 179 5.41 -16.27 -31.32
CA PHE A 179 6.68 -15.64 -30.95
C PHE A 179 6.86 -14.26 -31.57
N ALA A 180 6.45 -14.05 -32.83
CA ALA A 180 6.46 -12.75 -33.48
C ALA A 180 5.54 -11.74 -32.79
N GLY A 181 4.42 -12.21 -32.21
CA GLY A 181 3.58 -11.36 -31.35
C GLY A 181 4.30 -10.80 -30.14
N TYR A 182 5.32 -11.51 -29.63
CA TYR A 182 6.11 -11.06 -28.48
C TYR A 182 7.18 -10.02 -28.82
N GLU A 183 7.43 -9.71 -30.09
CA GLU A 183 8.25 -8.56 -30.52
C GLU A 183 7.65 -7.24 -30.06
N LYS A 184 6.31 -7.16 -29.96
CA LYS A 184 5.58 -6.01 -29.47
C LYS A 184 5.39 -6.11 -27.98
N ILE A 185 6.07 -5.24 -27.23
CA ILE A 185 5.94 -5.17 -25.78
C ILE A 185 4.85 -4.16 -25.46
N THR A 186 3.81 -4.59 -24.75
CA THR A 186 2.65 -3.77 -24.40
C THR A 186 2.48 -3.66 -22.89
N ALA A 187 1.79 -2.60 -22.44
CA ALA A 187 1.47 -2.39 -21.04
C ALA A 187 0.44 -3.44 -20.55
N PRO A 188 0.70 -4.14 -19.43
CA PRO A 188 -0.23 -5.15 -18.90
C PRO A 188 -1.41 -4.55 -18.14
N PHE A 189 -1.31 -3.29 -17.67
CA PHE A 189 -2.36 -2.53 -16.99
C PHE A 189 -2.17 -1.03 -17.22
N ASP A 190 -3.17 -0.23 -16.85
CA ASP A 190 -3.11 1.24 -16.88
C ASP A 190 -2.16 1.75 -15.80
N GLY A 191 -1.21 2.63 -16.15
CA GLY A 191 -0.24 3.12 -15.18
C GLY A 191 0.68 4.19 -15.74
N ILE A 192 1.73 4.49 -14.98
CA ILE A 192 2.77 5.44 -15.31
C ILE A 192 4.13 4.74 -15.36
N VAL A 193 4.94 5.11 -16.35
CA VAL A 193 6.33 4.63 -16.45
C VAL A 193 7.18 5.37 -15.42
N THR A 194 7.69 4.63 -14.44
CA THR A 194 8.53 5.20 -13.36
C THR A 194 10.01 5.18 -13.68
N LYS A 195 10.45 4.15 -14.42
CA LYS A 195 11.85 4.01 -14.87
C LYS A 195 11.92 3.41 -16.27
N ARG A 196 12.96 3.77 -17.00
CA ARG A 196 13.33 3.19 -18.29
C ARG A 196 14.74 2.64 -18.18
N PHE A 197 14.92 1.38 -18.55
CA PHE A 197 16.20 0.66 -18.43
C PHE A 197 16.85 0.40 -19.78
N ALA A 198 16.08 0.44 -20.87
CA ALA A 198 16.56 0.16 -22.21
C ALA A 198 16.41 1.39 -23.12
N ASP A 199 17.34 1.53 -24.04
CA ASP A 199 17.38 2.55 -25.07
C ASP A 199 17.22 1.95 -26.46
N LEU A 200 16.99 2.79 -27.46
CA LEU A 200 16.97 2.40 -28.86
C LEU A 200 18.30 1.70 -29.24
N GLY A 201 18.24 0.55 -29.87
CA GLY A 201 19.40 -0.27 -30.20
C GLY A 201 19.94 -1.16 -29.08
N SER A 202 19.38 -1.10 -27.87
CA SER A 202 19.75 -1.99 -26.77
C SER A 202 19.38 -3.42 -27.11
N LEU A 203 20.27 -4.39 -26.82
CA LEU A 203 19.97 -5.81 -26.87
C LEU A 203 19.26 -6.23 -25.58
N ILE A 204 18.05 -6.70 -25.69
CA ILE A 204 17.28 -7.26 -24.57
C ILE A 204 17.27 -8.79 -24.67
N GLN A 205 17.53 -9.46 -23.57
CA GLN A 205 17.42 -10.91 -23.44
C GLN A 205 16.06 -11.32 -22.88
N ALA A 206 15.52 -12.45 -23.35
CA ALA A 206 14.26 -12.97 -22.84
C ALA A 206 14.36 -13.33 -21.35
N GLY A 207 13.38 -12.88 -20.56
CA GLY A 207 13.33 -13.11 -19.12
C GLY A 207 13.09 -14.55 -18.67
N THR A 208 13.00 -15.50 -19.61
CA THR A 208 12.72 -16.92 -19.35
C THR A 208 13.94 -17.74 -18.95
N SER A 209 15.17 -17.23 -19.14
CA SER A 209 16.40 -18.03 -19.03
C SER A 209 17.17 -17.87 -17.72
N SER A 210 17.04 -16.79 -17.00
CA SER A 210 17.47 -16.63 -15.60
C SER A 210 17.01 -15.26 -15.07
N ASN A 211 16.41 -15.25 -13.88
CA ASN A 211 15.92 -14.04 -13.22
C ASN A 211 17.00 -12.99 -12.89
N THR A 212 18.27 -13.30 -13.13
CA THR A 212 19.40 -12.47 -12.70
C THR A 212 20.06 -11.66 -13.82
N GLN A 213 19.71 -11.88 -15.09
CA GLN A 213 20.41 -11.27 -16.22
C GLN A 213 19.51 -10.58 -17.26
N ALA A 214 18.20 -10.76 -17.21
CA ALA A 214 17.30 -10.12 -18.16
C ALA A 214 17.08 -8.67 -17.75
N LEU A 215 17.62 -7.73 -18.53
CA LEU A 215 17.37 -6.30 -18.35
C LEU A 215 15.87 -6.02 -18.62
N PRO A 216 15.12 -5.42 -17.68
CA PRO A 216 13.75 -4.98 -17.95
C PRO A 216 13.75 -3.84 -18.97
N LEU A 217 12.64 -3.67 -19.68
CA LEU A 217 12.46 -2.54 -20.59
C LEU A 217 12.13 -1.27 -19.80
N VAL A 218 11.07 -1.33 -19.02
CA VAL A 218 10.57 -0.23 -18.18
C VAL A 218 10.03 -0.78 -16.86
N GLU A 219 9.92 0.08 -15.86
CA GLU A 219 9.14 -0.14 -14.64
C GLU A 219 7.81 0.59 -14.78
N LEU A 220 6.71 -0.14 -14.59
CA LEU A 220 5.35 0.37 -14.73
C LEU A 220 4.63 0.27 -13.39
N ALA A 221 4.16 1.41 -12.88
CA ALA A 221 3.44 1.50 -11.63
C ALA A 221 2.00 1.98 -11.84
N GLN A 222 1.05 1.39 -11.15
CA GLN A 222 -0.32 1.87 -11.12
C GLN A 222 -0.41 3.13 -10.26
N ASP A 223 -1.02 4.21 -10.77
CA ASP A 223 -1.07 5.52 -10.11
C ASP A 223 -2.48 6.02 -9.75
N ASP A 224 -3.53 5.40 -10.28
CA ASP A 224 -4.95 5.73 -10.00
C ASP A 224 -5.43 5.16 -8.67
N LEU A 225 -4.84 4.07 -8.21
CA LEU A 225 -5.05 3.42 -6.94
C LEU A 225 -3.70 3.20 -6.25
N LEU A 226 -3.59 3.64 -5.00
CA LEU A 226 -2.38 3.49 -4.19
C LEU A 226 -2.69 2.70 -2.92
N ARG A 227 -1.68 2.08 -2.35
CA ARG A 227 -1.73 1.47 -1.03
C ARG A 227 -1.00 2.37 -0.05
N LEU A 228 -1.67 2.77 1.01
CA LEU A 228 -1.04 3.41 2.14
C LEU A 228 -0.64 2.32 3.14
N ARG A 229 0.65 2.09 3.26
CA ARG A 229 1.23 1.06 4.13
C ARG A 229 1.79 1.69 5.39
N PHE A 230 1.47 1.12 6.54
CA PHE A 230 1.99 1.57 7.83
C PHE A 230 2.22 0.40 8.79
N PRO A 231 3.25 0.51 9.65
CA PRO A 231 3.57 -0.50 10.66
C PRO A 231 2.75 -0.25 11.93
N VAL A 232 1.98 -1.23 12.37
CA VAL A 232 1.23 -1.20 13.63
C VAL A 232 2.02 -1.94 14.70
N PRO A 233 2.36 -1.31 15.84
CA PRO A 233 3.07 -1.97 16.96
C PRO A 233 2.30 -3.19 17.49
N GLU A 234 3.02 -4.24 17.92
CA GLU A 234 2.46 -5.49 18.44
C GLU A 234 1.37 -5.29 19.50
N ALA A 235 1.57 -4.32 20.41
CA ALA A 235 0.61 -4.01 21.46
C ALA A 235 -0.75 -3.48 20.96
N GLN A 236 -0.79 -2.97 19.72
CA GLN A 236 -1.99 -2.39 19.11
C GLN A 236 -2.64 -3.33 18.09
N THR A 237 -1.99 -4.43 17.74
CA THR A 237 -2.50 -5.38 16.73
C THR A 237 -3.87 -5.99 17.08
N PRO A 238 -4.23 -6.25 18.36
CA PRO A 238 -5.55 -6.76 18.70
C PRO A 238 -6.72 -5.82 18.37
N LEU A 239 -6.43 -4.54 18.11
CA LEU A 239 -7.42 -3.52 17.76
C LEU A 239 -7.63 -3.40 16.23
N ILE A 240 -6.81 -4.09 15.44
CA ILE A 240 -6.87 -4.02 13.98
C ILE A 240 -7.87 -5.01 13.46
N GLU A 241 -8.90 -4.49 12.82
CA GLU A 241 -9.95 -5.25 12.15
C GLU A 241 -10.16 -4.75 10.73
N ASP A 242 -10.66 -5.62 9.86
CA ASP A 242 -11.06 -5.24 8.50
C ASP A 242 -12.19 -4.20 8.55
N GLY A 243 -12.04 -3.14 7.76
CA GLY A 243 -12.99 -2.02 7.72
C GLY A 243 -12.81 -0.97 8.83
N LEU A 244 -11.84 -1.15 9.76
CA LEU A 244 -11.54 -0.13 10.77
C LEU A 244 -11.21 1.20 10.10
N GLN A 245 -11.89 2.26 10.55
CA GLN A 245 -11.69 3.61 10.03
C GLN A 245 -10.48 4.25 10.70
N VAL A 246 -9.62 4.85 9.89
CA VAL A 246 -8.45 5.60 10.33
C VAL A 246 -8.42 6.97 9.67
N GLN A 247 -7.97 7.98 10.38
CA GLN A 247 -7.78 9.31 9.81
C GLN A 247 -6.39 9.39 9.18
N VAL A 248 -6.34 9.74 7.90
CA VAL A 248 -5.11 9.86 7.12
C VAL A 248 -4.86 11.33 6.81
N THR A 249 -3.70 11.83 7.19
CA THR A 249 -3.26 13.21 6.89
C THR A 249 -2.01 13.16 6.02
N ILE A 250 -2.06 13.83 4.87
CA ILE A 250 -0.93 13.98 3.94
C ILE A 250 -0.38 15.40 4.10
N PRO A 251 0.72 15.61 4.83
CA PRO A 251 1.24 16.96 5.11
C PRO A 251 1.60 17.72 3.83
N ALA A 252 2.25 17.05 2.87
CA ALA A 252 2.69 17.65 1.60
C ALA A 252 1.53 18.24 0.76
N LEU A 253 0.30 17.75 0.96
CA LEU A 253 -0.89 18.21 0.23
C LEU A 253 -1.87 18.98 1.13
N SER A 254 -1.57 19.12 2.42
CA SER A 254 -2.48 19.68 3.45
C SER A 254 -3.88 19.04 3.39
N LYS A 255 -3.92 17.73 3.11
CA LYS A 255 -5.17 16.98 2.88
C LYS A 255 -5.35 15.94 3.99
N THR A 256 -6.54 15.91 4.58
CA THR A 256 -6.96 14.91 5.56
C THR A 256 -8.23 14.22 5.06
N PHE A 257 -8.29 12.89 5.21
CA PHE A 257 -9.45 12.08 4.85
C PHE A 257 -9.55 10.84 5.74
N VAL A 258 -10.70 10.18 5.70
CA VAL A 258 -10.91 8.92 6.41
C VAL A 258 -10.63 7.77 5.45
N GLY A 259 -9.68 6.92 5.81
CA GLY A 259 -9.40 5.66 5.14
C GLY A 259 -10.02 4.49 5.89
N LYS A 260 -10.10 3.33 5.23
CA LYS A 260 -10.50 2.06 5.86
C LYS A 260 -9.37 1.05 5.71
N ILE A 261 -9.03 0.36 6.77
CA ILE A 261 -8.11 -0.77 6.72
C ILE A 261 -8.74 -1.86 5.86
N VAL A 262 -8.01 -2.32 4.85
CA VAL A 262 -8.48 -3.35 3.89
C VAL A 262 -7.69 -4.63 4.04
N ARG A 263 -6.43 -4.51 4.46
CA ARG A 263 -5.51 -5.64 4.63
C ARG A 263 -4.54 -5.39 5.76
N PHE A 264 -4.17 -6.47 6.43
CA PHE A 264 -3.06 -6.49 7.38
C PHE A 264 -2.38 -7.86 7.33
N ALA A 265 -1.08 -7.86 7.59
CA ALA A 265 -0.31 -9.09 7.64
C ALA A 265 -0.70 -9.90 8.90
N TRP A 266 -0.86 -11.23 8.74
CA TRP A 266 -1.02 -12.12 9.89
C TRP A 266 0.34 -12.52 10.51
N ASP A 267 1.35 -11.68 10.29
CA ASP A 267 2.72 -11.88 10.76
C ASP A 267 3.26 -10.58 11.37
N ILE A 268 4.00 -10.73 12.45
CA ILE A 268 4.70 -9.63 13.13
C ILE A 268 6.18 -9.70 12.77
N SER A 269 6.68 -8.67 12.15
CA SER A 269 8.11 -8.53 11.86
C SER A 269 8.92 -8.61 13.15
N ARG A 270 9.83 -9.58 13.23
CA ARG A 270 10.67 -9.81 14.43
C ARG A 270 11.65 -8.67 14.69
N SER A 271 12.08 -7.98 13.64
CA SER A 271 13.06 -6.88 13.74
C SER A 271 12.43 -5.59 14.25
N THR A 272 11.20 -5.27 13.84
CA THR A 272 10.52 -4.01 14.17
C THR A 272 9.42 -4.18 15.22
N ARG A 273 8.99 -5.41 15.51
CA ARG A 273 7.84 -5.73 16.38
C ARG A 273 6.57 -5.01 15.91
N THR A 274 6.36 -5.00 14.58
CA THR A 274 5.20 -4.37 13.96
C THR A 274 4.53 -5.29 12.97
N MET A 275 3.22 -5.11 12.80
CA MET A 275 2.39 -5.74 11.78
C MET A 275 2.15 -4.75 10.64
N THR A 276 2.40 -5.16 9.41
CA THR A 276 2.12 -4.33 8.24
C THR A 276 0.62 -4.27 7.99
N THR A 277 0.10 -3.04 7.88
CA THR A 277 -1.31 -2.75 7.65
C THR A 277 -1.44 -1.84 6.43
N GLU A 278 -2.50 -2.04 5.62
CA GLU A 278 -2.70 -1.31 4.37
C GLU A 278 -4.13 -0.74 4.26
N VAL A 279 -4.17 0.46 3.69
CA VAL A 279 -5.39 1.19 3.30
C VAL A 279 -5.32 1.46 1.81
N ASP A 280 -6.37 1.12 1.06
CA ASP A 280 -6.45 1.45 -0.37
C ASP A 280 -6.94 2.89 -0.54
N VAL A 281 -6.21 3.68 -1.31
CA VAL A 281 -6.48 5.11 -1.51
C VAL A 281 -6.59 5.42 -3.00
N LYS A 282 -7.78 5.88 -3.43
CA LYS A 282 -8.02 6.33 -4.80
C LYS A 282 -7.30 7.66 -5.06
N ASN A 283 -6.67 7.77 -6.20
CA ASN A 283 -5.87 8.93 -6.63
C ASN A 283 -6.27 9.42 -8.04
N PRO A 284 -7.54 9.80 -8.26
CA PRO A 284 -8.04 10.12 -9.60
C PRO A 284 -7.38 11.35 -10.23
N ASP A 285 -6.90 12.28 -9.42
CA ASP A 285 -6.20 13.50 -9.82
C ASP A 285 -4.68 13.32 -9.94
N GLY A 286 -4.14 12.13 -9.61
CA GLY A 286 -2.71 11.81 -9.70
C GLY A 286 -1.81 12.69 -8.83
N ARG A 287 -2.36 13.37 -7.82
CA ARG A 287 -1.59 14.29 -6.95
C ARG A 287 -0.76 13.57 -5.91
N ILE A 288 -1.22 12.42 -5.45
CA ILE A 288 -0.46 11.57 -4.53
C ILE A 288 0.55 10.79 -5.36
N LYS A 289 1.81 10.85 -4.97
CA LYS A 289 2.88 10.09 -5.61
C LYS A 289 3.31 8.92 -4.74
N ALA A 290 3.67 7.81 -5.35
CA ALA A 290 4.35 6.73 -4.64
C ALA A 290 5.61 7.26 -3.95
N GLY A 291 5.89 6.80 -2.73
CA GLY A 291 6.96 7.31 -1.87
C GLY A 291 6.58 8.54 -1.02
N MET A 292 5.39 9.11 -1.19
CA MET A 292 4.91 10.15 -0.27
C MET A 292 4.57 9.56 1.10
N TYR A 293 4.84 10.34 2.16
CA TYR A 293 4.49 9.98 3.52
C TYR A 293 3.14 10.58 3.94
N ALA A 294 2.47 9.87 4.84
CA ALA A 294 1.27 10.31 5.51
C ALA A 294 1.33 9.96 7.00
N ALA A 295 0.58 10.70 7.81
CA ALA A 295 0.31 10.36 9.20
C ALA A 295 -1.05 9.67 9.29
N VAL A 296 -1.08 8.49 9.90
CA VAL A 296 -2.30 7.72 10.14
C VAL A 296 -2.62 7.79 11.63
N LYS A 297 -3.78 8.34 11.99
CA LYS A 297 -4.30 8.31 13.35
C LYS A 297 -5.16 7.07 13.52
N LEU A 298 -4.68 6.15 14.35
CA LEU A 298 -5.36 4.92 14.70
C LEU A 298 -6.12 5.11 16.02
N PRO A 299 -7.44 4.93 16.06
CA PRO A 299 -8.16 4.97 17.32
C PRO A 299 -7.79 3.75 18.18
N LEU A 300 -7.36 3.98 19.42
CA LEU A 300 -6.94 2.90 20.32
C LEU A 300 -8.03 2.51 21.29
N THR A 301 -8.54 3.48 22.05
CA THR A 301 -9.55 3.23 23.08
C THR A 301 -10.47 4.43 23.17
N GLU A 302 -11.75 4.17 23.25
CA GLU A 302 -12.82 5.16 23.44
C GLU A 302 -13.50 4.89 24.79
N ALA A 303 -13.55 5.91 25.66
CA ALA A 303 -14.36 5.89 26.87
C ALA A 303 -15.52 6.88 26.71
N LYS A 304 -16.75 6.33 26.57
CA LYS A 304 -17.95 7.14 26.29
C LYS A 304 -18.56 7.67 27.56
N ASN A 305 -18.96 8.96 27.55
CA ASN A 305 -19.73 9.58 28.65
C ASN A 305 -19.05 9.49 30.02
N VAL A 306 -17.72 9.68 30.06
CA VAL A 306 -16.91 9.62 31.27
C VAL A 306 -16.65 11.00 31.85
N LEU A 307 -16.46 11.09 33.18
CA LEU A 307 -16.05 12.33 33.83
C LEU A 307 -14.59 12.63 33.49
N VAL A 308 -14.32 13.84 33.02
CA VAL A 308 -13.02 14.25 32.52
C VAL A 308 -12.48 15.43 33.30
N VAL A 309 -11.19 15.35 33.64
CA VAL A 309 -10.42 16.44 34.25
C VAL A 309 -9.13 16.69 33.46
N PRO A 310 -8.66 17.93 33.39
CA PRO A 310 -7.34 18.22 32.81
C PRO A 310 -6.23 17.53 33.61
N LEU A 311 -5.20 17.02 32.93
CA LEU A 311 -4.02 16.44 33.61
C LEU A 311 -3.36 17.40 34.58
N GLN A 312 -3.40 18.70 34.30
CA GLN A 312 -2.89 19.75 35.18
C GLN A 312 -3.61 19.84 36.52
N ALA A 313 -4.81 19.27 36.66
CA ALA A 313 -5.56 19.23 37.89
C ALA A 313 -5.18 18.05 38.80
N LEU A 314 -4.55 17.02 38.25
CA LEU A 314 -4.15 15.82 39.00
C LEU A 314 -2.82 16.02 39.71
N SER A 315 -2.71 15.55 40.96
CA SER A 315 -1.42 15.46 41.64
C SER A 315 -0.54 14.40 41.01
N SER A 316 0.79 14.61 41.04
CA SER A 316 1.77 13.58 40.67
C SER A 316 2.00 12.64 41.84
N GLY A 317 1.87 11.32 41.63
CA GLY A 317 2.13 10.30 42.65
C GLY A 317 1.28 9.04 42.45
N ASP A 318 1.54 8.01 43.27
CA ASP A 318 0.85 6.73 43.20
C ASP A 318 -0.64 6.80 43.56
N LYS A 319 -1.04 7.83 44.29
CA LYS A 319 -2.44 8.14 44.64
C LYS A 319 -2.81 9.52 44.13
N PRO A 320 -3.33 9.61 42.91
CA PRO A 320 -3.69 10.91 42.35
C PRO A 320 -4.79 11.56 43.18
N SER A 321 -4.62 12.87 43.48
CA SER A 321 -5.59 13.71 44.17
C SER A 321 -5.88 14.95 43.35
N VAL A 322 -7.01 15.58 43.62
CA VAL A 322 -7.42 16.86 43.05
C VAL A 322 -7.90 17.79 44.15
N PHE A 323 -7.68 19.10 43.99
CA PHE A 323 -8.35 20.08 44.84
C PHE A 323 -9.69 20.44 44.24
N VAL A 324 -10.76 20.17 44.98
CA VAL A 324 -12.16 20.51 44.63
C VAL A 324 -12.60 21.70 45.48
N ARG A 325 -13.25 22.65 44.85
CA ARG A 325 -13.92 23.72 45.60
C ARG A 325 -15.29 23.27 46.05
N SER A 326 -15.48 23.16 47.39
CA SER A 326 -16.76 22.86 48.03
C SER A 326 -17.79 23.98 47.81
N LYS A 327 -19.07 23.66 48.00
CA LYS A 327 -20.17 24.67 47.98
C LYS A 327 -19.97 25.80 48.97
N ASP A 328 -19.28 25.53 50.09
CA ASP A 328 -18.96 26.52 51.14
C ASP A 328 -17.76 27.42 50.77
N GLY A 329 -17.19 27.26 49.57
CA GLY A 329 -16.05 28.03 49.08
C GLY A 329 -14.71 27.59 49.61
N LYS A 330 -14.61 26.48 50.29
CA LYS A 330 -13.36 25.88 50.80
C LYS A 330 -12.77 24.91 49.80
N LEU A 331 -11.44 24.82 49.81
CA LEU A 331 -10.69 23.79 49.06
C LEU A 331 -10.68 22.47 49.82
N GLU A 332 -11.00 21.41 49.16
CA GLU A 332 -10.95 20.03 49.67
C GLU A 332 -10.06 19.21 48.78
N GLU A 333 -9.08 18.57 49.35
CA GLU A 333 -8.26 17.57 48.62
C GLU A 333 -8.98 16.25 48.62
N ARG A 334 -9.30 15.73 47.41
CA ARG A 334 -9.95 14.45 47.19
C ARG A 334 -9.05 13.49 46.43
N LEU A 335 -8.91 12.29 46.95
CA LEU A 335 -8.30 11.18 46.22
C LEU A 335 -9.25 10.78 45.09
N VAL A 336 -8.69 10.54 43.89
CA VAL A 336 -9.45 10.13 42.73
C VAL A 336 -8.88 8.86 42.13
N LYS A 337 -9.72 8.05 41.53
CA LYS A 337 -9.28 6.96 40.67
C LYS A 337 -9.39 7.43 39.22
N THR A 338 -8.33 7.23 38.48
CA THR A 338 -8.27 7.61 37.06
C THR A 338 -8.33 6.39 36.18
N GLY A 339 -9.05 6.50 35.06
CA GLY A 339 -9.09 5.52 33.98
C GLY A 339 -8.20 5.94 32.80
N LEU A 340 -8.82 6.10 31.63
CA LEU A 340 -8.15 6.49 30.40
C LEU A 340 -7.48 7.87 30.51
N ARG A 341 -6.25 7.99 30.01
CA ARG A 341 -5.50 9.26 29.99
C ARG A 341 -5.08 9.59 28.57
N THR A 342 -5.31 10.83 28.19
CA THR A 342 -4.79 11.43 26.96
C THR A 342 -3.62 12.37 27.26
N ALA A 343 -3.08 13.04 26.26
CA ALA A 343 -2.04 14.04 26.44
C ALA A 343 -2.46 15.23 27.30
N THR A 344 -3.75 15.58 27.37
CA THR A 344 -4.27 16.79 28.01
C THR A 344 -5.25 16.52 29.16
N GLU A 345 -5.93 15.38 29.17
CA GLU A 345 -7.04 15.07 30.05
C GLU A 345 -6.98 13.64 30.57
N ALA A 346 -7.66 13.41 31.66
CA ALA A 346 -7.83 12.09 32.25
C ALA A 346 -9.29 11.82 32.61
N GLU A 347 -9.70 10.60 32.40
CA GLU A 347 -10.93 10.04 32.94
C GLU A 347 -10.83 9.90 34.46
N VAL A 348 -11.89 10.26 35.16
CA VAL A 348 -12.04 10.01 36.60
C VAL A 348 -13.20 9.02 36.79
N THR A 349 -12.85 7.84 37.29
CA THR A 349 -13.81 6.75 37.53
C THR A 349 -14.44 6.81 38.91
N ASP A 350 -13.77 7.46 39.88
CA ASP A 350 -14.25 7.56 41.27
C ASP A 350 -13.67 8.82 41.95
N GLY A 351 -14.42 9.43 42.86
CA GLY A 351 -13.97 10.58 43.66
C GLY A 351 -14.50 11.95 43.24
N LEU A 352 -15.14 12.07 42.06
CA LEU A 352 -15.71 13.32 41.55
C LEU A 352 -17.14 13.14 41.05
N SER A 353 -17.89 14.25 41.03
CA SER A 353 -19.23 14.33 40.47
C SER A 353 -19.24 15.34 39.32
N GLU A 354 -20.18 15.14 38.38
CA GLU A 354 -20.39 16.13 37.31
C GLU A 354 -20.77 17.50 37.90
N GLY A 355 -20.09 18.54 37.43
CA GLY A 355 -20.28 19.89 37.91
C GLY A 355 -19.34 20.34 39.01
N ASP A 356 -18.55 19.43 39.60
CA ASP A 356 -17.50 19.79 40.55
C ASP A 356 -16.51 20.79 39.95
N LEU A 357 -16.05 21.76 40.76
CA LEU A 357 -15.03 22.73 40.35
C LEU A 357 -13.65 22.26 40.80
N VAL A 358 -12.83 21.83 39.86
CA VAL A 358 -11.49 21.32 40.14
C VAL A 358 -10.45 22.40 39.85
N VAL A 359 -9.50 22.57 40.77
CA VAL A 359 -8.41 23.58 40.64
C VAL A 359 -7.42 23.10 39.59
N VAL A 360 -7.04 24.00 38.69
CA VAL A 360 -6.01 23.77 37.64
C VAL A 360 -4.84 24.74 37.81
N GLY A 361 -3.63 24.27 37.40
CA GLY A 361 -2.42 25.10 37.43
C GLY A 361 -1.60 24.94 38.69
N ASN A 362 -0.99 26.05 39.17
CA ASN A 362 -0.06 26.01 40.32
C ASN A 362 -0.81 25.72 41.63
N ARG A 363 -0.50 24.59 42.25
CA ARG A 363 -1.10 24.10 43.51
C ARG A 363 -0.18 24.30 44.71
N SER A 364 1.04 24.82 44.46
CA SER A 364 1.99 25.05 45.51
C SER A 364 1.46 26.09 46.52
N GLY A 365 1.30 25.71 47.75
CA GLY A 365 0.78 26.58 48.80
C GLY A 365 -0.76 26.61 48.93
N LEU A 366 -1.50 25.68 48.29
CA LEU A 366 -2.90 25.45 48.60
C LEU A 366 -3.02 24.50 49.79
N ILE A 367 -3.88 24.86 50.75
CA ILE A 367 -4.09 24.07 51.96
C ILE A 367 -5.56 23.69 52.01
N ALA A 368 -5.84 22.38 52.26
CA ALA A 368 -7.21 21.92 52.46
C ALA A 368 -7.91 22.67 53.59
N GLY A 369 -9.14 23.12 53.36
CA GLY A 369 -9.91 23.96 54.29
C GLY A 369 -9.81 25.45 54.05
N GLU A 370 -8.85 25.94 53.24
CA GLU A 370 -8.68 27.38 52.89
C GLU A 370 -9.83 27.84 51.98
N LYS A 371 -10.34 29.10 52.23
CA LYS A 371 -11.31 29.69 51.32
C LYS A 371 -10.67 30.21 50.04
N ALA A 372 -11.21 29.85 48.90
CA ALA A 372 -10.73 30.26 47.59
C ALA A 372 -11.86 30.84 46.71
N GLU A 373 -11.55 31.92 46.02
CA GLU A 373 -12.43 32.47 44.97
C GLU A 373 -12.17 31.79 43.64
N PRO A 374 -13.19 31.21 42.98
CA PRO A 374 -13.03 30.52 41.74
C PRO A 374 -12.92 31.50 40.57
N LYS A 375 -11.91 31.39 39.75
CA LYS A 375 -11.84 31.96 38.41
C LYS A 375 -12.02 30.85 37.40
N LEU A 376 -13.20 30.78 36.77
CA LEU A 376 -13.42 29.80 35.71
C LEU A 376 -12.44 30.04 34.54
N VAL A 377 -11.69 29.05 34.17
CA VAL A 377 -10.77 29.10 33.04
C VAL A 377 -11.25 28.05 32.01
N ALA A 378 -11.51 28.52 30.78
CA ALA A 378 -11.63 27.63 29.66
C ALA A 378 -10.22 27.08 29.34
N LEU A 379 -10.05 25.78 29.31
CA LEU A 379 -8.80 25.19 28.84
C LEU A 379 -8.52 25.64 27.41
N PRO A 380 -7.30 26.05 27.08
CA PRO A 380 -6.95 26.30 25.70
C PRO A 380 -7.19 25.02 24.91
N LYS A 381 -8.00 25.09 23.86
CA LYS A 381 -7.99 24.07 22.82
C LYS A 381 -6.59 24.14 22.24
N ILE A 382 -5.77 23.10 22.44
CA ILE A 382 -4.51 22.97 21.69
C ILE A 382 -4.96 22.73 20.25
N THR A 383 -4.94 23.79 19.45
CA THR A 383 -4.94 23.70 18.00
C THR A 383 -3.58 23.08 17.68
N GLU A 384 -3.58 21.88 17.15
CA GLU A 384 -2.38 21.28 16.56
C GLU A 384 -2.00 22.14 15.34
N GLU A 385 -1.27 23.23 15.58
CA GLU A 385 -0.48 23.92 14.57
C GLU A 385 0.95 23.38 14.67
N GLY A 386 1.36 22.63 13.61
CA GLY A 386 2.72 22.15 13.48
C GLY A 386 2.81 21.07 12.40
#